data_060a395d4691d852f25fb0416fdcbdbd
#
_entry.id   060a395d4691d852f25fb0416fdcbdbd
#
_cell.length_a   1.000
_cell.length_b   1.000
_cell.length_c   1.000
_cell.angle_alpha   90.00
_cell.angle_beta   90.00
_cell.angle_gamma   90.00
#
_symmetry.space_group_name_H-M   'P 1'
#
loop_
_entity.id
_entity.type
_entity.pdbx_description
1 polymer ?
#
loop_
_entity_poly.entity_id
_entity_poly.type
_entity_poly.pdbx_seq_one_letter_code
_entity_poly.pdbx_strand_id
1 'polypeptide(L)'
;MNRIKLLPEQVANQIAAGEVVERPASVVKELVENALDAEASQITVEVKAGGRSQIRVIDDGHGMSRDDALMSLERHATSKITRAEDLASISTMGFRGEAVPSIASVSRFTLTSRETKAETATQITINGGKMISVQEAGAAAGTEVEVRSLFYNLPARRKFMRTEETERSHVQHALSLMALGHPEVAFTFRHNDREIWRLPAETGQGATPLERRLNALWGEGLQFVAIDIAGVLPKRPFDEEGTPAIPIRIWGFIGAPGVSRSNRENQHLFVNQRPVDNVGLSMALREGYHTALMKGKYPVCCLFLEITDCHGNRIFFIDCEVQLSSQISFCAIENGRSFIIFHLNVTDSFINFSGIVNINFLCFFS
;
A
#
# COMPACT_ATOMS: atom_id res chain seq x y z
N MET A 1 16.89 6.81 -44.22
CA MET A 1 15.63 6.74 -43.45
C MET A 1 15.97 6.74 -41.98
N ASN A 2 15.40 7.65 -41.20
CA ASN A 2 15.62 7.69 -39.76
C ASN A 2 14.99 6.46 -39.11
N ARG A 3 15.78 5.68 -38.34
CA ARG A 3 15.31 4.46 -37.63
C ARG A 3 14.51 4.80 -36.39
N ILE A 4 14.80 5.93 -35.73
CA ILE A 4 14.10 6.41 -34.56
C ILE A 4 12.91 7.27 -34.98
N LYS A 5 11.73 6.96 -34.45
CA LYS A 5 10.49 7.70 -34.73
C LYS A 5 9.80 8.03 -33.40
N LEU A 6 9.16 9.20 -33.35
CA LEU A 6 8.27 9.55 -32.25
C LEU A 6 7.04 8.64 -32.31
N LEU A 7 6.69 8.03 -31.16
CA LEU A 7 5.50 7.19 -31.09
C LEU A 7 4.24 8.08 -31.07
N PRO A 8 3.14 7.62 -31.69
CA PRO A 8 1.84 8.24 -31.46
C PRO A 8 1.51 8.22 -29.95
N GLU A 9 0.89 9.28 -29.47
CA GLU A 9 0.55 9.46 -28.05
C GLU A 9 -0.21 8.26 -27.46
N GLN A 10 -1.18 7.74 -28.19
CA GLN A 10 -1.93 6.55 -27.78
C GLN A 10 -1.04 5.33 -27.55
N VAL A 11 -0.03 5.11 -28.41
CA VAL A 11 0.92 3.99 -28.27
C VAL A 11 1.86 4.23 -27.08
N ALA A 12 2.35 5.46 -26.92
CA ALA A 12 3.17 5.84 -25.78
C ALA A 12 2.40 5.62 -24.47
N ASN A 13 1.11 6.01 -24.42
CA ASN A 13 0.23 5.80 -23.29
C ASN A 13 0.00 4.32 -22.97
N GLN A 14 -0.16 3.47 -23.98
CA GLN A 14 -0.31 2.03 -23.78
C GLN A 14 0.98 1.36 -23.26
N ILE A 15 2.14 1.83 -23.69
CA ILE A 15 3.44 1.32 -23.23
C ILE A 15 3.64 1.70 -21.76
N ALA A 16 3.45 2.98 -21.41
CA ALA A 16 3.60 3.45 -20.04
C ALA A 16 2.52 2.88 -19.09
N ALA A 17 1.28 2.71 -19.58
CA ALA A 17 0.27 1.95 -18.83
C ALA A 17 0.76 0.55 -18.47
N GLY A 18 1.68 0.04 -19.26
CA GLY A 18 2.33 -1.22 -19.05
C GLY A 18 3.23 -1.31 -17.85
N GLU A 19 3.80 -0.24 -17.45
CA GLU A 19 4.68 -0.15 -16.30
C GLU A 19 3.90 0.09 -14.99
N VAL A 20 2.74 0.77 -15.10
CA VAL A 20 1.88 1.12 -13.95
C VAL A 20 0.83 0.04 -13.68
N VAL A 21 0.23 -0.53 -14.73
CA VAL A 21 -0.90 -1.46 -14.63
C VAL A 21 -0.50 -2.84 -15.14
N GLU A 22 -0.12 -3.73 -14.23
CA GLU A 22 0.23 -5.12 -14.60
C GLU A 22 -0.98 -6.04 -14.57
N ARG A 23 -1.88 -5.87 -13.60
CA ARG A 23 -3.01 -6.75 -13.30
C ARG A 23 -4.17 -6.02 -12.62
N PRO A 24 -5.34 -6.68 -12.45
CA PRO A 24 -6.48 -6.09 -11.71
C PRO A 24 -6.14 -5.58 -10.32
N ALA A 25 -5.31 -6.29 -9.56
CA ALA A 25 -4.89 -5.87 -8.22
C ALA A 25 -4.10 -4.55 -8.23
N SER A 26 -3.30 -4.27 -9.27
CA SER A 26 -2.60 -2.99 -9.42
C SER A 26 -3.60 -1.84 -9.61
N VAL A 27 -4.63 -2.04 -10.44
CA VAL A 27 -5.70 -1.06 -10.63
C VAL A 27 -6.41 -0.76 -9.32
N VAL A 28 -6.82 -1.80 -8.59
CA VAL A 28 -7.50 -1.64 -7.30
C VAL A 28 -6.60 -0.91 -6.31
N LYS A 29 -5.31 -1.27 -6.24
CA LYS A 29 -4.35 -0.60 -5.36
C LYS A 29 -4.31 0.89 -5.63
N GLU A 30 -4.05 1.31 -6.88
CA GLU A 30 -3.96 2.73 -7.25
C GLU A 30 -5.24 3.51 -6.96
N LEU A 31 -6.41 2.92 -7.25
CA LEU A 31 -7.69 3.60 -7.02
C LEU A 31 -8.01 3.72 -5.52
N VAL A 32 -7.69 2.70 -4.71
CA VAL A 32 -7.86 2.75 -3.25
C VAL A 32 -6.88 3.72 -2.61
N GLU A 33 -5.62 3.77 -3.06
CA GLU A 33 -4.65 4.77 -2.61
C GLU A 33 -5.12 6.20 -2.91
N ASN A 34 -5.75 6.43 -4.07
CA ASN A 34 -6.34 7.73 -4.38
C ASN A 34 -7.54 8.06 -3.48
N ALA A 35 -8.38 7.07 -3.13
CA ALA A 35 -9.48 7.25 -2.20
C ALA A 35 -8.98 7.59 -0.77
N LEU A 36 -7.92 6.92 -0.31
CA LEU A 36 -7.28 7.22 0.97
C LEU A 36 -6.67 8.63 0.98
N ASP A 37 -5.98 9.02 -0.11
CA ASP A 37 -5.43 10.37 -0.27
C ASP A 37 -6.54 11.45 -0.37
N ALA A 38 -7.75 11.08 -0.78
CA ALA A 38 -8.95 11.94 -0.76
C ALA A 38 -9.66 11.97 0.60
N GLU A 39 -9.02 11.44 1.66
CA GLU A 39 -9.53 11.40 3.03
C GLU A 39 -10.87 10.65 3.15
N ALA A 40 -11.07 9.61 2.35
CA ALA A 40 -12.27 8.79 2.42
C ALA A 40 -12.39 8.08 3.78
N SER A 41 -13.58 8.10 4.36
CA SER A 41 -13.93 7.35 5.57
C SER A 41 -14.50 5.97 5.26
N GLN A 42 -15.01 5.78 4.04
CA GLN A 42 -15.57 4.51 3.57
C GLN A 42 -15.17 4.26 2.11
N ILE A 43 -14.67 3.05 1.86
CA ILE A 43 -14.26 2.61 0.52
C ILE A 43 -14.94 1.29 0.20
N THR A 44 -15.63 1.23 -0.95
CA THR A 44 -16.24 0.00 -1.46
C THR A 44 -15.57 -0.41 -2.75
N VAL A 45 -15.11 -1.65 -2.82
CA VAL A 45 -14.49 -2.24 -4.02
C VAL A 45 -15.33 -3.41 -4.49
N GLU A 46 -15.78 -3.33 -5.74
CA GLU A 46 -16.55 -4.37 -6.42
C GLU A 46 -15.77 -4.87 -7.63
N VAL A 47 -15.58 -6.17 -7.75
CA VAL A 47 -14.95 -6.77 -8.93
C VAL A 47 -15.78 -7.89 -9.51
N LYS A 48 -15.75 -8.02 -10.84
CA LYS A 48 -16.38 -9.15 -11.54
C LYS A 48 -15.34 -9.88 -12.38
N ALA A 49 -15.46 -11.20 -12.41
CA ALA A 49 -14.52 -12.09 -13.09
C ALA A 49 -13.05 -11.82 -12.68
N GLY A 50 -12.80 -11.68 -11.34
CA GLY A 50 -11.47 -11.38 -10.82
C GLY A 50 -10.92 -10.00 -11.22
N GLY A 51 -11.78 -9.05 -11.60
CA GLY A 51 -11.40 -7.72 -12.11
C GLY A 51 -11.16 -7.65 -13.63
N ARG A 52 -11.34 -8.76 -14.34
CA ARG A 52 -11.16 -8.81 -15.81
C ARG A 52 -12.30 -8.12 -16.56
N SER A 53 -13.54 -8.29 -16.08
CA SER A 53 -14.72 -7.68 -16.70
C SER A 53 -15.06 -6.33 -16.11
N GLN A 54 -14.93 -6.18 -14.78
CA GLN A 54 -15.24 -4.94 -14.08
C GLN A 54 -14.42 -4.83 -12.79
N ILE A 55 -13.94 -3.63 -12.54
CA ILE A 55 -13.44 -3.13 -11.25
C ILE A 55 -14.20 -1.83 -11.01
N ARG A 56 -14.79 -1.68 -9.83
CA ARG A 56 -15.49 -0.47 -9.42
C ARG A 56 -15.03 -0.11 -8.01
N VAL A 57 -14.53 1.10 -7.84
CA VAL A 57 -14.11 1.64 -6.55
C VAL A 57 -14.96 2.87 -6.28
N ILE A 58 -15.56 2.91 -5.10
CA ILE A 58 -16.45 3.98 -4.64
C ILE A 58 -15.91 4.45 -3.31
N ASP A 59 -15.72 5.73 -3.17
CA ASP A 59 -15.29 6.39 -1.93
C ASP A 59 -16.22 7.58 -1.58
N ASP A 60 -16.17 7.98 -0.33
CA ASP A 60 -16.87 9.15 0.22
C ASP A 60 -15.89 10.30 0.53
N GLY A 61 -14.73 10.33 -0.14
CA GLY A 61 -13.73 11.38 0.03
C GLY A 61 -14.18 12.76 -0.44
N HIS A 62 -13.27 13.72 -0.48
CA HIS A 62 -13.62 15.12 -0.82
C HIS A 62 -14.15 15.31 -2.24
N GLY A 63 -14.00 14.33 -3.13
CA GLY A 63 -14.40 14.43 -4.52
C GLY A 63 -13.52 15.39 -5.34
N MET A 64 -13.96 15.68 -6.57
CA MET A 64 -13.25 16.57 -7.49
C MET A 64 -14.24 17.54 -8.14
N SER A 65 -13.77 18.77 -8.40
CA SER A 65 -14.43 19.71 -9.30
C SER A 65 -14.43 19.16 -10.74
N ARG A 66 -15.23 19.77 -11.63
CA ARG A 66 -15.21 19.38 -13.05
C ARG A 66 -13.82 19.52 -13.67
N ASP A 67 -13.12 20.60 -13.35
CA ASP A 67 -11.81 20.91 -13.91
C ASP A 67 -10.75 19.95 -13.33
N ASP A 68 -10.78 19.67 -12.03
CA ASP A 68 -9.87 18.69 -11.42
C ASP A 68 -10.12 17.27 -11.94
N ALA A 69 -11.39 16.88 -12.16
CA ALA A 69 -11.74 15.60 -12.73
C ALA A 69 -11.19 15.44 -14.17
N LEU A 70 -11.22 16.51 -14.98
CA LEU A 70 -10.59 16.53 -16.30
C LEU A 70 -9.06 16.48 -16.20
N MET A 71 -8.47 17.30 -15.32
CA MET A 71 -7.03 17.33 -15.09
C MET A 71 -6.48 16.02 -14.56
N SER A 72 -7.25 15.26 -13.77
CA SER A 72 -6.82 13.95 -13.25
C SER A 72 -6.58 12.89 -14.34
N LEU A 73 -7.04 13.15 -15.55
CA LEU A 73 -6.88 12.29 -16.73
C LEU A 73 -5.68 12.69 -17.60
N GLU A 74 -5.08 13.84 -17.31
CA GLU A 74 -3.86 14.31 -17.96
C GLU A 74 -2.64 13.67 -17.29
N ARG A 75 -1.60 13.39 -18.07
CA ARG A 75 -0.34 12.87 -17.54
C ARG A 75 0.43 13.96 -16.82
N HIS A 76 1.10 13.53 -15.75
CA HIS A 76 1.91 14.42 -14.91
C HIS A 76 1.07 15.50 -14.20
N ALA A 77 -0.26 15.39 -14.22
CA ALA A 77 -1.13 16.23 -13.43
C ALA A 77 -1.36 15.59 -12.06
N THR A 78 -0.98 16.30 -11.02
CA THR A 78 -1.12 15.83 -9.63
C THR A 78 -1.37 17.03 -8.70
N SER A 79 -2.23 16.84 -7.72
CA SER A 79 -2.43 17.80 -6.62
C SER A 79 -1.45 17.60 -5.46
N LYS A 80 -0.59 16.57 -5.53
CA LYS A 80 0.15 16.03 -4.38
C LYS A 80 1.58 16.57 -4.27
N ILE A 81 2.17 17.01 -5.37
CA ILE A 81 3.49 17.64 -5.42
C ILE A 81 3.48 18.81 -6.41
N THR A 82 4.20 19.87 -6.10
CA THR A 82 4.32 21.05 -6.96
C THR A 82 5.78 21.42 -7.24
N ARG A 83 6.70 21.00 -6.38
CA ARG A 83 8.14 21.35 -6.47
C ARG A 83 9.00 20.11 -6.29
N ALA A 84 10.22 20.16 -6.78
CA ALA A 84 11.18 19.07 -6.62
C ALA A 84 11.51 18.76 -5.15
N GLU A 85 11.47 19.78 -4.30
CA GLU A 85 11.71 19.63 -2.85
C GLU A 85 10.60 18.81 -2.17
N ASP A 86 9.36 18.84 -2.70
CA ASP A 86 8.21 18.08 -2.17
C ASP A 86 8.46 16.55 -2.29
N LEU A 87 9.34 16.14 -3.21
CA LEU A 87 9.71 14.73 -3.36
C LEU A 87 10.40 14.15 -2.12
N ALA A 88 11.06 14.99 -1.33
CA ALA A 88 11.70 14.57 -0.09
C ALA A 88 10.72 14.42 1.09
N SER A 89 9.51 14.98 0.98
CA SER A 89 8.51 15.06 2.05
C SER A 89 7.12 14.57 1.62
N ILE A 90 7.04 13.58 0.72
CA ILE A 90 5.77 13.04 0.25
C ILE A 90 4.99 12.44 1.42
N SER A 91 3.79 12.95 1.69
CA SER A 91 2.88 12.44 2.71
C SER A 91 1.73 11.61 2.16
N THR A 92 1.53 11.60 0.82
CA THR A 92 0.46 10.91 0.12
C THR A 92 0.88 9.53 -0.36
N MET A 93 -0.08 8.63 -0.56
CA MET A 93 0.20 7.27 -1.06
C MET A 93 0.64 7.27 -2.53
N GLY A 94 0.04 8.12 -3.38
CA GLY A 94 0.44 8.35 -4.77
C GLY A 94 0.99 9.76 -4.99
N PHE A 95 1.82 9.97 -6.03
CA PHE A 95 2.39 11.29 -6.34
C PHE A 95 2.69 11.53 -7.82
N ARG A 96 2.72 10.50 -8.68
CA ARG A 96 3.22 10.60 -10.07
C ARG A 96 2.21 11.18 -11.06
N GLY A 97 0.90 11.21 -10.74
CA GLY A 97 -0.15 11.69 -11.66
C GLY A 97 -0.28 10.85 -12.94
N GLU A 98 0.03 9.56 -12.90
CA GLU A 98 0.04 8.68 -14.08
C GLU A 98 -0.91 7.49 -13.99
N ALA A 99 -1.40 7.15 -12.79
CA ALA A 99 -2.21 5.96 -12.59
C ALA A 99 -3.55 6.04 -13.32
N VAL A 100 -4.32 7.10 -13.11
CA VAL A 100 -5.66 7.28 -13.70
C VAL A 100 -5.60 7.32 -15.23
N PRO A 101 -4.76 8.16 -15.88
CA PRO A 101 -4.64 8.17 -17.34
C PRO A 101 -4.13 6.84 -17.90
N SER A 102 -3.24 6.14 -17.20
CA SER A 102 -2.77 4.81 -17.60
C SER A 102 -3.90 3.77 -17.60
N ILE A 103 -4.70 3.71 -16.52
CA ILE A 103 -5.86 2.81 -16.42
C ILE A 103 -6.88 3.11 -17.52
N ALA A 104 -7.20 4.39 -17.75
CA ALA A 104 -8.14 4.83 -18.76
C ALA A 104 -7.68 4.48 -20.19
N SER A 105 -6.37 4.48 -20.46
CA SER A 105 -5.80 4.16 -21.76
C SER A 105 -5.93 2.69 -22.17
N VAL A 106 -6.11 1.78 -21.21
CA VAL A 106 -6.15 0.32 -21.43
C VAL A 106 -7.48 -0.33 -21.06
N SER A 107 -8.52 0.48 -20.83
CA SER A 107 -9.83 0.00 -20.40
C SER A 107 -10.98 0.83 -20.98
N ARG A 108 -12.20 0.41 -20.70
CA ARG A 108 -13.39 1.26 -20.76
C ARG A 108 -13.61 1.85 -19.38
N PHE A 109 -13.33 3.11 -19.26
CA PHE A 109 -13.18 3.82 -18.01
C PHE A 109 -14.31 4.83 -17.82
N THR A 110 -14.90 4.88 -16.64
CA THR A 110 -15.86 5.91 -16.24
C THR A 110 -15.46 6.45 -14.87
N LEU A 111 -15.31 7.75 -14.79
CA LEU A 111 -15.08 8.50 -13.55
C LEU A 111 -16.33 9.33 -13.27
N THR A 112 -16.88 9.22 -12.07
CA THR A 112 -17.96 10.08 -11.58
C THR A 112 -17.50 10.67 -10.25
N SER A 113 -17.43 12.00 -10.14
CA SER A 113 -16.97 12.66 -8.93
C SER A 113 -17.81 13.88 -8.61
N ARG A 114 -18.03 14.12 -7.32
CA ARG A 114 -18.75 15.28 -6.79
C ARG A 114 -18.09 15.78 -5.52
N GLU A 115 -17.74 17.06 -5.50
CA GLU A 115 -17.33 17.72 -4.26
C GLU A 115 -18.50 17.82 -3.28
N THR A 116 -18.20 17.82 -1.99
CA THR A 116 -19.22 17.87 -0.92
C THR A 116 -20.18 19.08 -1.07
N LYS A 117 -19.68 20.21 -1.58
CA LYS A 117 -20.45 21.45 -1.74
C LYS A 117 -21.13 21.60 -3.10
N ALA A 118 -20.83 20.73 -4.06
CA ALA A 118 -21.40 20.79 -5.40
C ALA A 118 -22.80 20.15 -5.44
N GLU A 119 -23.71 20.69 -6.24
CA GLU A 119 -25.06 20.16 -6.42
C GLU A 119 -25.08 18.97 -7.38
N THR A 120 -24.23 19.00 -8.42
CA THR A 120 -24.14 17.97 -9.45
C THR A 120 -22.75 17.34 -9.48
N ALA A 121 -22.70 16.08 -9.86
CA ALA A 121 -21.45 15.35 -10.14
C ALA A 121 -21.03 15.56 -11.59
N THR A 122 -19.74 15.42 -11.85
CA THR A 122 -19.19 15.29 -13.20
C THR A 122 -18.92 13.84 -13.51
N GLN A 123 -19.46 13.36 -14.64
CA GLN A 123 -19.18 12.02 -15.16
C GLN A 123 -18.37 12.12 -16.45
N ILE A 124 -17.25 11.43 -16.51
CA ILE A 124 -16.35 11.37 -17.66
C ILE A 124 -16.23 9.92 -18.12
N THR A 125 -16.46 9.68 -19.40
CA THR A 125 -16.33 8.35 -20.02
C THR A 125 -15.20 8.34 -21.03
N ILE A 126 -14.31 7.35 -20.91
CA ILE A 126 -13.12 7.14 -21.75
C ILE A 126 -13.09 5.71 -22.28
N ASN A 127 -12.78 5.54 -23.54
CA ASN A 127 -12.55 4.23 -24.16
C ASN A 127 -11.13 4.17 -24.75
N GLY A 128 -10.25 3.39 -24.11
CA GLY A 128 -8.89 3.18 -24.61
C GLY A 128 -8.08 4.46 -24.78
N GLY A 129 -8.21 5.38 -23.81
CA GLY A 129 -7.57 6.70 -23.85
C GLY A 129 -8.31 7.77 -24.65
N LYS A 130 -9.40 7.41 -25.36
CA LYS A 130 -10.20 8.41 -26.10
C LYS A 130 -11.37 8.85 -25.23
N MET A 131 -11.47 10.16 -24.95
CA MET A 131 -12.61 10.77 -24.28
C MET A 131 -13.87 10.65 -25.14
N ILE A 132 -14.94 10.12 -24.57
CA ILE A 132 -16.21 9.88 -25.24
C ILE A 132 -17.24 10.94 -24.84
N SER A 133 -17.37 11.20 -23.53
CA SER A 133 -18.33 12.18 -23.01
C SER A 133 -17.87 12.78 -21.69
N VAL A 134 -18.29 14.03 -21.47
CA VAL A 134 -18.21 14.73 -20.18
C VAL A 134 -19.59 15.31 -19.93
N GLN A 135 -20.26 14.88 -18.89
CA GLN A 135 -21.65 15.27 -18.61
C GLN A 135 -21.88 15.42 -17.12
N GLU A 136 -22.93 16.12 -16.77
CA GLU A 136 -23.43 16.17 -15.40
C GLU A 136 -24.13 14.85 -15.05
N ALA A 137 -24.00 14.45 -13.79
CA ALA A 137 -24.61 13.24 -13.27
C ALA A 137 -25.11 13.45 -11.83
N GLY A 138 -26.03 12.61 -11.39
CA GLY A 138 -26.42 12.52 -9.99
C GLY A 138 -25.52 11.49 -9.28
N ALA A 139 -24.79 11.92 -8.26
CA ALA A 139 -24.03 11.03 -7.40
C ALA A 139 -23.92 11.57 -5.97
N ALA A 140 -23.59 10.71 -5.01
CA ALA A 140 -23.18 11.14 -3.68
C ALA A 140 -21.87 11.93 -3.74
N ALA A 141 -21.52 12.67 -2.69
CA ALA A 141 -20.19 13.26 -2.55
C ALA A 141 -19.13 12.15 -2.51
N GLY A 142 -17.96 12.43 -3.08
CA GLY A 142 -16.87 11.47 -3.23
C GLY A 142 -16.60 11.13 -4.69
N THR A 143 -15.97 9.98 -4.92
CA THR A 143 -15.56 9.55 -6.26
C THR A 143 -15.95 8.09 -6.50
N GLU A 144 -16.45 7.83 -7.69
CA GLU A 144 -16.68 6.49 -8.23
C GLU A 144 -15.87 6.30 -9.51
N VAL A 145 -15.05 5.29 -9.53
CA VAL A 145 -14.28 4.88 -10.72
C VAL A 145 -14.70 3.49 -11.14
N GLU A 146 -15.19 3.35 -12.37
CA GLU A 146 -15.52 2.08 -12.97
C GLU A 146 -14.57 1.77 -14.15
N VAL A 147 -13.91 0.63 -14.07
CA VAL A 147 -12.98 0.11 -15.08
C VAL A 147 -13.56 -1.18 -15.66
N ARG A 148 -13.98 -1.15 -16.91
CA ARG A 148 -14.52 -2.33 -17.61
C ARG A 148 -13.56 -2.83 -18.67
N SER A 149 -13.58 -4.17 -18.87
CA SER A 149 -12.84 -4.83 -19.96
C SER A 149 -11.36 -4.47 -19.96
N LEU A 150 -10.70 -4.57 -18.81
CA LEU A 150 -9.27 -4.28 -18.65
C LEU A 150 -8.44 -4.98 -19.73
N PHE A 151 -7.51 -4.26 -20.37
CA PHE A 151 -6.66 -4.71 -21.49
C PHE A 151 -7.40 -5.16 -22.75
N TYR A 152 -8.63 -4.66 -23.00
CA TYR A 152 -9.37 -5.05 -24.20
C TYR A 152 -8.64 -4.66 -25.49
N ASN A 153 -7.87 -3.59 -25.48
CA ASN A 153 -7.05 -3.07 -26.57
C ASN A 153 -5.59 -3.53 -26.53
N LEU A 154 -5.23 -4.41 -25.57
CA LEU A 154 -3.90 -5.00 -25.41
C LEU A 154 -3.99 -6.54 -25.33
N PRO A 155 -4.23 -7.25 -26.47
CA PRO A 155 -4.47 -8.70 -26.48
C PRO A 155 -3.35 -9.52 -25.84
N ALA A 156 -2.09 -9.11 -26.03
CA ALA A 156 -0.93 -9.78 -25.44
C ALA A 156 -1.03 -9.77 -23.90
N ARG A 157 -1.28 -8.59 -23.28
CA ARG A 157 -1.44 -8.47 -21.82
C ARG A 157 -2.63 -9.25 -21.30
N ARG A 158 -3.76 -9.19 -22.00
CA ARG A 158 -4.94 -9.95 -21.63
C ARG A 158 -4.68 -11.45 -21.53
N LYS A 159 -3.79 -11.99 -22.36
CA LYS A 159 -3.37 -13.41 -22.31
C LYS A 159 -2.52 -13.75 -21.10
N PHE A 160 -1.80 -12.79 -20.51
CA PHE A 160 -0.99 -13.01 -19.32
C PHE A 160 -1.77 -12.96 -18.01
N MET A 161 -3.02 -12.48 -18.01
CA MET A 161 -3.87 -12.52 -16.82
C MET A 161 -4.11 -13.97 -16.39
N ARG A 162 -4.02 -14.21 -15.09
CA ARG A 162 -4.23 -15.53 -14.49
C ARG A 162 -5.72 -15.90 -14.46
N THR A 163 -6.06 -17.00 -13.82
CA THR A 163 -7.45 -17.41 -13.64
C THR A 163 -8.22 -16.37 -12.81
N GLU A 164 -9.55 -16.36 -12.93
CA GLU A 164 -10.41 -15.47 -12.16
C GLU A 164 -10.14 -15.56 -10.66
N GLU A 165 -10.03 -16.77 -10.14
CA GLU A 165 -9.80 -17.02 -8.72
C GLU A 165 -8.43 -16.50 -8.27
N THR A 166 -7.39 -16.67 -9.09
CA THR A 166 -6.05 -16.15 -8.80
C THR A 166 -6.05 -14.63 -8.78
N GLU A 167 -6.68 -13.97 -9.78
CA GLU A 167 -6.76 -12.50 -9.80
C GLU A 167 -7.62 -11.96 -8.64
N ARG A 168 -8.72 -12.64 -8.31
CA ARG A 168 -9.54 -12.31 -7.11
C ARG A 168 -8.69 -12.37 -5.83
N SER A 169 -7.89 -13.42 -5.68
CA SER A 169 -7.02 -13.59 -4.52
C SER A 169 -5.99 -12.45 -4.41
N HIS A 170 -5.39 -12.03 -5.53
CA HIS A 170 -4.48 -10.88 -5.55
C HIS A 170 -5.17 -9.56 -5.17
N VAL A 171 -6.39 -9.33 -5.69
CA VAL A 171 -7.18 -8.16 -5.31
C VAL A 171 -7.51 -8.17 -3.83
N GLN A 172 -8.00 -9.31 -3.32
CA GLN A 172 -8.33 -9.45 -1.91
C GLN A 172 -7.11 -9.22 -1.01
N HIS A 173 -5.95 -9.76 -1.37
CA HIS A 173 -4.70 -9.55 -0.64
C HIS A 173 -4.31 -8.07 -0.61
N ALA A 174 -4.31 -7.39 -1.75
CA ALA A 174 -4.00 -5.96 -1.82
C ALA A 174 -4.94 -5.13 -0.94
N LEU A 175 -6.25 -5.40 -1.00
CA LEU A 175 -7.24 -4.71 -0.16
C LEU A 175 -7.06 -5.01 1.33
N SER A 176 -6.72 -6.25 1.69
CA SER A 176 -6.43 -6.60 3.09
C SER A 176 -5.25 -5.82 3.64
N LEU A 177 -4.20 -5.61 2.83
CA LEU A 177 -3.05 -4.78 3.22
C LEU A 177 -3.47 -3.32 3.42
N MET A 178 -4.28 -2.73 2.52
CA MET A 178 -4.80 -1.37 2.69
C MET A 178 -5.65 -1.25 3.96
N ALA A 179 -6.55 -2.22 4.19
CA ALA A 179 -7.42 -2.24 5.36
C ALA A 179 -6.65 -2.41 6.68
N LEU A 180 -5.51 -3.11 6.68
CA LEU A 180 -4.62 -3.22 7.84
C LEU A 180 -3.82 -1.92 8.07
N GLY A 181 -3.39 -1.27 6.99
CA GLY A 181 -2.69 0.02 7.07
C GLY A 181 -3.56 1.17 7.55
N HIS A 182 -4.88 1.06 7.33
CA HIS A 182 -5.88 2.11 7.61
C HIS A 182 -7.09 1.53 8.36
N PRO A 183 -6.91 1.11 9.64
CA PRO A 183 -8.01 0.57 10.42
C PRO A 183 -9.13 1.58 10.69
N GLU A 184 -8.84 2.88 10.63
CA GLU A 184 -9.79 3.99 10.78
C GLU A 184 -10.77 4.14 9.61
N VAL A 185 -10.51 3.50 8.45
CA VAL A 185 -11.36 3.54 7.25
C VAL A 185 -12.21 2.29 7.16
N ALA A 186 -13.49 2.44 6.82
CA ALA A 186 -14.37 1.30 6.55
C ALA A 186 -14.13 0.75 5.14
N PHE A 187 -13.99 -0.57 5.01
CA PHE A 187 -13.79 -1.22 3.72
C PHE A 187 -14.87 -2.27 3.45
N THR A 188 -15.38 -2.29 2.23
CA THR A 188 -16.27 -3.35 1.75
C THR A 188 -15.70 -3.95 0.47
N PHE A 189 -15.58 -5.27 0.43
CA PHE A 189 -15.14 -5.99 -0.77
C PHE A 189 -16.24 -6.92 -1.28
N ARG A 190 -16.59 -6.76 -2.56
CA ARG A 190 -17.56 -7.58 -3.27
C ARG A 190 -16.95 -8.24 -4.51
N HIS A 191 -17.27 -9.49 -4.73
CA HIS A 191 -16.88 -10.25 -5.92
C HIS A 191 -18.10 -10.93 -6.54
N ASN A 192 -18.34 -10.69 -7.84
CA ASN A 192 -19.50 -11.23 -8.57
C ASN A 192 -20.83 -10.97 -7.81
N ASP A 193 -21.04 -9.73 -7.41
CA ASP A 193 -22.20 -9.21 -6.67
C ASP A 193 -22.42 -9.85 -5.26
N ARG A 194 -21.47 -10.66 -4.77
CA ARG A 194 -21.46 -11.20 -3.42
C ARG A 194 -20.49 -10.44 -2.53
N GLU A 195 -20.92 -10.10 -1.33
CA GLU A 195 -20.04 -9.53 -0.31
C GLU A 195 -19.11 -10.63 0.21
N ILE A 196 -17.80 -10.39 0.08
CA ILE A 196 -16.75 -11.29 0.58
C ILE A 196 -16.44 -10.95 2.03
N TRP A 197 -16.30 -9.66 2.32
CA TRP A 197 -16.16 -9.14 3.68
C TRP A 197 -16.51 -7.65 3.73
N ARG A 198 -16.88 -7.22 4.94
CA ARG A 198 -17.12 -5.84 5.33
C ARG A 198 -16.37 -5.58 6.63
N LEU A 199 -15.53 -4.59 6.62
CA LEU A 199 -14.68 -4.18 7.73
C LEU A 199 -15.11 -2.78 8.15
N PRO A 200 -15.71 -2.61 9.34
CA PRO A 200 -16.10 -1.30 9.84
C PRO A 200 -14.86 -0.45 10.13
N ALA A 201 -15.03 0.87 10.16
CA ALA A 201 -14.00 1.76 10.68
C ALA A 201 -13.78 1.46 12.18
N GLU A 202 -12.54 1.25 12.55
CA GLU A 202 -12.16 0.95 13.91
C GLU A 202 -11.71 2.22 14.63
N THR A 203 -12.31 2.50 15.75
CA THR A 203 -11.97 3.64 16.61
C THR A 203 -11.31 3.19 17.88
N GLY A 204 -10.44 4.00 18.45
CA GLY A 204 -9.74 3.70 19.70
C GLY A 204 -8.33 4.26 19.73
N GLN A 205 -7.62 3.99 20.84
CA GLN A 205 -6.24 4.42 21.01
C GLN A 205 -5.26 3.25 20.92
N GLY A 206 -4.04 3.54 20.51
CA GLY A 206 -2.96 2.57 20.45
C GLY A 206 -3.19 1.48 19.39
N ALA A 207 -2.85 0.24 19.72
CA ALA A 207 -2.91 -0.90 18.80
C ALA A 207 -4.29 -1.58 18.72
N THR A 208 -5.27 -1.20 19.57
CA THR A 208 -6.59 -1.84 19.63
C THR A 208 -7.38 -1.83 18.31
N PRO A 209 -7.41 -0.73 17.52
CA PRO A 209 -8.07 -0.75 16.21
C PRO A 209 -7.46 -1.78 15.26
N LEU A 210 -6.13 -1.88 15.22
CA LEU A 210 -5.42 -2.87 14.42
C LEU A 210 -5.73 -4.31 14.86
N GLU A 211 -5.80 -4.57 16.17
CA GLU A 211 -6.13 -5.88 16.70
C GLU A 211 -7.53 -6.35 16.28
N ARG A 212 -8.53 -5.47 16.36
CA ARG A 212 -9.89 -5.78 15.88
C ARG A 212 -9.90 -6.05 14.38
N ARG A 213 -9.17 -5.25 13.60
CA ARG A 213 -9.03 -5.43 12.16
C ARG A 213 -8.36 -6.76 11.81
N LEU A 214 -7.32 -7.16 12.55
CA LEU A 214 -6.67 -8.46 12.40
C LEU A 214 -7.62 -9.61 12.69
N ASN A 215 -8.37 -9.53 13.78
CA ASN A 215 -9.37 -10.55 14.14
C ASN A 215 -10.47 -10.67 13.08
N ALA A 216 -10.93 -9.55 12.52
CA ALA A 216 -11.92 -9.55 11.45
C ALA A 216 -11.40 -10.19 10.14
N LEU A 217 -10.11 -10.02 9.80
CA LEU A 217 -9.51 -10.55 8.58
C LEU A 217 -8.99 -11.98 8.72
N TRP A 218 -8.40 -12.33 9.87
CA TRP A 218 -7.72 -13.62 10.07
C TRP A 218 -8.49 -14.60 10.94
N GLY A 219 -9.61 -14.16 11.51
CA GLY A 219 -10.43 -14.93 12.44
C GLY A 219 -10.01 -14.73 13.89
N GLU A 220 -10.98 -14.91 14.77
CA GLU A 220 -10.76 -14.84 16.22
C GLU A 220 -9.97 -16.06 16.71
N GLY A 221 -9.22 -15.88 17.79
CA GLY A 221 -8.50 -16.96 18.47
C GLY A 221 -7.02 -17.09 18.13
N LEU A 222 -6.48 -16.24 17.24
CA LEU A 222 -5.03 -16.12 17.10
C LEU A 222 -4.46 -15.37 18.30
N GLN A 223 -3.50 -15.99 18.98
CA GLN A 223 -2.81 -15.34 20.09
C GLN A 223 -1.75 -14.39 19.53
N PHE A 224 -1.92 -13.10 19.79
CA PHE A 224 -0.97 -12.07 19.40
C PHE A 224 -0.27 -11.48 20.60
N VAL A 225 0.98 -11.07 20.38
CA VAL A 225 1.76 -10.25 21.31
C VAL A 225 1.88 -8.85 20.70
N ALA A 226 1.45 -7.85 21.42
CA ALA A 226 1.59 -6.46 21.02
C ALA A 226 3.05 -6.02 21.15
N ILE A 227 3.55 -5.32 20.15
CA ILE A 227 4.87 -4.70 20.11
C ILE A 227 4.69 -3.20 19.99
N ASP A 228 5.40 -2.43 20.80
CA ASP A 228 5.49 -0.98 20.67
C ASP A 228 6.84 -0.51 21.22
N ILE A 229 7.76 -0.23 20.33
CA ILE A 229 9.17 0.05 20.67
C ILE A 229 9.59 1.29 19.89
N ALA A 230 10.13 2.27 20.60
CA ALA A 230 10.69 3.50 20.03
C ALA A 230 12.21 3.55 20.26
N GLY A 231 12.91 4.15 19.31
CA GLY A 231 14.34 4.35 19.37
C GLY A 231 14.80 5.44 18.40
N VAL A 232 16.08 5.50 18.20
CA VAL A 232 16.70 6.37 17.19
C VAL A 232 17.66 5.58 16.34
N LEU A 233 17.70 5.87 15.05
CA LEU A 233 18.72 5.32 14.16
C LEU A 233 20.07 5.92 14.56
N PRO A 234 21.12 5.11 14.75
CA PRO A 234 22.45 5.63 15.05
C PRO A 234 22.96 6.46 13.86
N LYS A 235 23.81 7.44 14.20
CA LYS A 235 24.49 8.26 13.19
C LYS A 235 25.33 7.38 12.27
N ARG A 236 25.31 7.70 11.00
CA ARG A 236 26.14 7.05 9.99
C ARG A 236 27.59 7.55 10.11
N PRO A 237 28.59 6.76 9.72
CA PRO A 237 29.99 7.17 9.79
C PRO A 237 30.34 8.45 9.03
N PHE A 238 29.48 8.86 8.08
CA PHE A 238 29.68 10.03 7.21
C PHE A 238 28.70 11.17 7.51
N ASP A 239 27.85 11.04 8.53
CA ASP A 239 26.96 12.12 8.96
C ASP A 239 27.81 13.23 9.60
N GLU A 240 27.57 14.48 9.21
CA GLU A 240 28.24 15.65 9.77
C GLU A 240 28.02 15.74 11.29
N GLU A 241 29.00 16.32 12.03
CA GLU A 241 28.82 16.66 13.44
C GLU A 241 27.62 17.59 13.57
N GLY A 242 26.58 17.16 14.30
CA GLY A 242 25.35 17.94 14.43
C GLY A 242 24.14 17.39 13.66
N THR A 243 24.32 16.44 12.72
CA THR A 243 23.20 15.77 12.08
C THR A 243 22.23 15.18 13.14
N PRO A 244 20.94 15.56 13.14
CA PRO A 244 19.99 15.06 14.11
C PRO A 244 19.76 13.56 13.96
N ALA A 245 19.54 12.87 15.06
CA ALA A 245 19.19 11.46 15.06
C ALA A 245 17.79 11.26 14.45
N ILE A 246 17.62 10.20 13.66
CA ILE A 246 16.34 9.88 13.01
C ILE A 246 15.50 9.02 13.96
N PRO A 247 14.33 9.51 14.42
CA PRO A 247 13.43 8.72 15.24
C PRO A 247 12.86 7.54 14.47
N ILE A 248 12.74 6.40 15.15
CA ILE A 248 12.14 5.18 14.63
C ILE A 248 11.22 4.57 15.68
N ARG A 249 10.06 4.05 15.24
CA ARG A 249 9.16 3.27 16.06
C ARG A 249 8.74 2.01 15.32
N ILE A 250 8.74 0.88 16.02
CA ILE A 250 8.19 -0.39 15.54
C ILE A 250 7.03 -0.74 16.45
N TRP A 251 5.84 -0.88 15.87
CA TRP A 251 4.65 -1.24 16.62
C TRP A 251 3.75 -2.18 15.82
N GLY A 252 2.82 -2.83 16.49
CA GLY A 252 1.87 -3.75 15.88
C GLY A 252 1.83 -5.08 16.64
N PHE A 253 1.68 -6.18 15.91
CA PHE A 253 1.44 -7.50 16.48
C PHE A 253 2.32 -8.56 15.85
N ILE A 254 2.81 -9.47 16.69
CA ILE A 254 3.45 -10.73 16.30
C ILE A 254 2.66 -11.90 16.87
N GLY A 255 2.62 -13.03 16.19
CA GLY A 255 2.01 -14.26 16.70
C GLY A 255 2.75 -14.76 17.94
N ALA A 256 2.04 -15.22 18.95
CA ALA A 256 2.64 -15.90 20.10
C ALA A 256 3.42 -17.16 19.63
N PRO A 257 4.38 -17.67 20.41
CA PRO A 257 5.05 -18.94 20.15
C PRO A 257 4.02 -20.03 19.84
N GLY A 258 4.21 -20.75 18.72
CA GLY A 258 3.25 -21.75 18.22
C GLY A 258 2.27 -21.21 17.15
N VAL A 259 2.04 -19.91 17.05
CA VAL A 259 1.26 -19.30 15.97
C VAL A 259 2.14 -19.12 14.73
N SER A 260 2.01 -20.03 13.77
CA SER A 260 2.86 -20.06 12.57
C SER A 260 2.08 -20.51 11.34
N ARG A 261 2.61 -20.25 10.16
CA ARG A 261 2.09 -20.68 8.86
C ARG A 261 3.14 -21.42 8.05
N SER A 262 2.71 -22.14 7.01
CA SER A 262 3.60 -22.83 6.07
C SER A 262 4.20 -21.89 5.01
N ASN A 263 3.67 -20.70 4.86
CA ASN A 263 4.11 -19.67 3.91
C ASN A 263 4.17 -18.29 4.60
N ARG A 264 4.57 -17.26 3.84
CA ARG A 264 4.72 -15.87 4.33
C ARG A 264 3.47 -15.01 4.15
N GLU A 265 2.36 -15.57 3.73
CA GLU A 265 1.14 -14.79 3.39
C GLU A 265 0.58 -13.98 4.55
N ASN A 266 0.88 -14.36 5.80
CA ASN A 266 0.49 -13.62 7.00
C ASN A 266 1.66 -12.85 7.64
N GLN A 267 2.69 -12.52 6.86
CA GLN A 267 3.74 -11.59 7.28
C GLN A 267 3.50 -10.24 6.63
N HIS A 268 2.86 -9.33 7.33
CA HIS A 268 2.56 -7.99 6.83
C HIS A 268 3.46 -6.99 7.52
N LEU A 269 4.26 -6.32 6.71
CA LEU A 269 5.22 -5.32 7.14
C LEU A 269 4.87 -3.99 6.44
N PHE A 270 4.89 -2.92 7.20
CA PHE A 270 4.57 -1.59 6.72
C PHE A 270 5.70 -0.62 7.07
N VAL A 271 6.07 0.22 6.14
CA VAL A 271 6.95 1.37 6.38
C VAL A 271 6.15 2.63 6.13
N ASN A 272 5.95 3.43 7.16
CA ASN A 272 5.12 4.64 7.11
C ASN A 272 3.76 4.39 6.45
N GLN A 273 3.05 3.34 6.89
CA GLN A 273 1.74 2.85 6.42
C GLN A 273 1.74 2.21 5.02
N ARG A 274 2.85 2.20 4.29
CA ARG A 274 2.96 1.51 3.00
C ARG A 274 3.36 0.05 3.21
N PRO A 275 2.63 -0.91 2.66
CA PRO A 275 3.02 -2.31 2.74
C PRO A 275 4.31 -2.55 1.97
N VAL A 276 5.24 -3.30 2.58
CA VAL A 276 6.53 -3.65 1.99
C VAL A 276 6.74 -5.16 2.02
N ASP A 277 7.33 -5.70 0.95
CA ASP A 277 7.83 -7.07 0.93
C ASP A 277 9.35 -7.02 0.99
N ASN A 278 9.90 -7.26 2.19
CA ASN A 278 11.34 -7.21 2.43
C ASN A 278 11.83 -8.52 3.03
N VAL A 279 12.71 -9.18 2.29
CA VAL A 279 13.28 -10.49 2.68
C VAL A 279 14.12 -10.37 3.96
N GLY A 280 14.86 -9.27 4.12
CA GLY A 280 15.70 -9.03 5.31
C GLY A 280 14.86 -8.94 6.58
N LEU A 281 13.76 -8.14 6.56
CA LEU A 281 12.84 -8.05 7.68
C LEU A 281 12.17 -9.40 8.00
N SER A 282 11.76 -10.14 6.97
CA SER A 282 11.19 -11.48 7.15
C SER A 282 12.19 -12.46 7.77
N MET A 283 13.47 -12.39 7.39
CA MET A 283 14.53 -13.20 7.97
C MET A 283 14.79 -12.80 9.42
N ALA A 284 14.89 -11.49 9.69
CA ALA A 284 15.06 -10.94 11.01
C ALA A 284 13.96 -11.40 11.98
N LEU A 285 12.71 -11.29 11.55
CA LEU A 285 11.56 -11.74 12.33
C LEU A 285 11.67 -13.24 12.64
N ARG A 286 12.03 -14.07 11.64
CA ARG A 286 12.18 -15.50 11.82
C ARG A 286 13.32 -15.88 12.79
N GLU A 287 14.45 -15.19 12.70
CA GLU A 287 15.58 -15.37 13.62
C GLU A 287 15.19 -14.99 15.06
N GLY A 288 14.40 -13.92 15.24
CA GLY A 288 13.90 -13.51 16.55
C GLY A 288 13.05 -14.58 17.25
N TYR A 289 12.33 -15.41 16.50
CA TYR A 289 11.60 -16.55 17.09
C TYR A 289 12.52 -17.72 17.46
N HIS A 290 13.75 -17.79 16.91
CA HIS A 290 14.75 -18.83 17.18
C HIS A 290 14.14 -20.24 17.29
N THR A 291 14.27 -20.90 18.43
CA THR A 291 13.76 -22.26 18.68
C THR A 291 12.23 -22.34 18.88
N ALA A 292 11.57 -21.22 19.11
CA ALA A 292 10.11 -21.18 19.25
C ALA A 292 9.35 -21.42 17.93
N LEU A 293 10.06 -21.40 16.80
CA LEU A 293 9.50 -21.63 15.47
C LEU A 293 10.03 -22.93 14.87
N MET A 294 9.12 -23.84 14.49
CA MET A 294 9.50 -25.09 13.82
C MET A 294 10.17 -24.83 12.47
N LYS A 295 11.10 -25.68 12.08
CA LYS A 295 11.77 -25.63 10.77
C LYS A 295 10.74 -25.64 9.63
N GLY A 296 10.87 -24.70 8.69
CA GLY A 296 9.95 -24.55 7.54
C GLY A 296 8.64 -23.86 7.85
N LYS A 297 8.49 -23.32 9.06
CA LYS A 297 7.34 -22.45 9.42
C LYS A 297 7.74 -21.00 9.42
N TYR A 298 6.75 -20.13 9.26
CA TYR A 298 6.87 -18.68 9.22
C TYR A 298 5.99 -18.07 10.32
N PRO A 299 6.51 -17.10 11.09
CA PRO A 299 5.70 -16.40 12.07
C PRO A 299 4.64 -15.55 11.38
N VAL A 300 3.53 -15.37 12.07
CA VAL A 300 2.48 -14.42 11.67
C VAL A 300 2.81 -13.07 12.26
N CYS A 301 2.70 -12.00 11.49
CA CYS A 301 2.89 -10.65 12.02
C CYS A 301 2.17 -9.59 11.21
N CYS A 302 1.88 -8.48 11.88
CA CYS A 302 1.48 -7.21 11.28
C CYS A 302 2.24 -6.11 12.01
N LEU A 303 3.33 -5.64 11.41
CA LEU A 303 4.25 -4.69 12.03
C LEU A 303 4.38 -3.43 11.20
N PHE A 304 4.35 -2.30 11.89
CA PHE A 304 4.54 -0.97 11.34
C PHE A 304 5.88 -0.42 11.79
N LEU A 305 6.67 0.01 10.82
CA LEU A 305 7.91 0.72 10.99
C LEU A 305 7.66 2.18 10.64
N GLU A 306 7.69 3.06 11.63
CA GLU A 306 7.55 4.50 11.46
C GLU A 306 8.93 5.14 11.51
N ILE A 307 9.29 5.86 10.45
CA ILE A 307 10.55 6.59 10.33
C ILE A 307 10.18 8.04 10.05
N THR A 308 10.61 8.96 10.91
CA THR A 308 10.35 10.40 10.77
C THR A 308 11.64 11.17 10.67
N ASP A 309 11.60 12.36 10.04
CA ASP A 309 12.70 13.31 10.09
C ASP A 309 12.82 13.96 11.47
N CYS A 310 13.82 14.81 11.65
CA CYS A 310 14.04 15.55 12.90
C CYS A 310 12.92 16.56 13.21
N HIS A 311 12.02 16.85 12.26
CA HIS A 311 10.86 17.72 12.43
C HIS A 311 9.57 16.94 12.68
N GLY A 312 9.63 15.59 12.71
CA GLY A 312 8.48 14.72 12.93
C GLY A 312 7.70 14.38 11.64
N ASN A 313 8.18 14.79 10.46
CA ASN A 313 7.56 14.43 9.19
C ASN A 313 7.92 12.99 8.82
N ARG A 314 6.97 12.24 8.27
CA ARG A 314 7.23 10.88 7.78
C ARG A 314 8.16 10.92 6.58
N ILE A 315 9.24 10.14 6.61
CA ILE A 315 10.15 9.99 5.49
C ILE A 315 9.57 8.90 4.58
N PHE A 316 9.16 9.29 3.36
CA PHE A 316 8.75 8.33 2.34
C PHE A 316 9.91 8.10 1.37
N PHE A 317 10.33 6.85 1.26
CA PHE A 317 11.35 6.46 0.29
C PHE A 317 10.67 6.26 -1.08
N ILE A 318 11.08 7.07 -2.07
CA ILE A 318 10.63 6.91 -3.46
C ILE A 318 11.46 5.78 -4.06
N ASP A 319 10.82 4.67 -4.42
CA ASP A 319 11.43 3.51 -5.10
C ASP A 319 12.74 2.99 -4.49
N CYS A 320 13.00 3.25 -3.22
CA CYS A 320 14.06 2.57 -2.52
C CYS A 320 13.61 1.16 -2.20
N GLU A 321 14.22 0.16 -2.81
CA GLU A 321 14.47 -1.09 -2.11
C GLU A 321 15.26 -0.70 -0.87
N VAL A 322 14.57 -0.42 0.23
CA VAL A 322 15.21 -0.32 1.53
C VAL A 322 15.83 -1.68 1.76
N GLN A 323 17.12 -1.82 1.43
CA GLN A 323 17.88 -3.00 1.79
C GLN A 323 18.08 -2.97 3.30
N LEU A 324 17.05 -3.36 4.02
CA LEU A 324 17.12 -3.62 5.43
C LEU A 324 17.87 -4.96 5.57
N SER A 325 19.18 -4.90 5.70
CA SER A 325 19.95 -6.06 6.13
C SER A 325 19.88 -6.12 7.65
N SER A 326 19.31 -7.17 8.17
CA SER A 326 19.23 -7.40 9.62
C SER A 326 20.32 -8.40 10.03
N GLN A 327 21.12 -8.02 11.00
CA GLN A 327 21.76 -8.99 11.88
C GLN A 327 20.98 -8.99 13.18
N ILE A 328 20.33 -10.08 13.51
CA ILE A 328 19.71 -10.27 14.82
C ILE A 328 20.71 -11.03 15.67
N SER A 329 21.10 -10.43 16.78
CA SER A 329 21.86 -11.10 17.83
C SER A 329 20.94 -11.34 19.02
N PHE A 330 20.68 -12.54 19.19
CA PHE A 330 20.35 -13.43 20.29
C PHE A 330 19.50 -13.06 21.50
N CYS A 331 18.64 -14.04 21.76
CA CYS A 331 17.96 -14.34 22.99
C CYS A 331 18.96 -14.58 24.14
N ALA A 332 18.94 -13.76 25.15
CA ALA A 332 19.46 -14.13 26.45
C ALA A 332 18.27 -14.62 27.30
N ILE A 333 18.40 -15.78 27.92
CA ILE A 333 17.47 -16.23 28.95
C ILE A 333 18.03 -15.74 30.27
N GLU A 334 17.45 -14.70 30.83
CA GLU A 334 17.75 -14.24 32.18
C GLU A 334 16.49 -14.39 33.03
N ASN A 335 16.59 -15.11 34.12
CA ASN A 335 15.49 -15.35 35.08
C ASN A 335 14.22 -15.99 34.49
N GLY A 336 14.35 -16.90 33.48
CA GLY A 336 13.21 -17.65 32.93
C GLY A 336 12.35 -16.83 31.95
N ARG A 337 12.78 -15.66 31.53
CA ARG A 337 12.12 -14.83 30.51
C ARG A 337 12.93 -14.78 29.23
N SER A 338 12.27 -14.95 28.09
CA SER A 338 12.89 -14.87 26.78
C SER A 338 12.85 -13.43 26.26
N PHE A 339 13.97 -12.93 25.75
CA PHE A 339 14.10 -11.61 25.15
C PHE A 339 14.38 -11.75 23.66
N ILE A 340 13.71 -10.97 22.82
CA ILE A 340 14.04 -10.84 21.39
C ILE A 340 14.76 -9.50 21.18
N ILE A 341 15.99 -9.56 20.67
CA ILE A 341 16.77 -8.38 20.33
C ILE A 341 16.79 -8.26 18.81
N PHE A 342 16.26 -7.16 18.29
CA PHE A 342 16.31 -6.83 16.86
C PHE A 342 17.49 -5.90 16.60
N HIS A 343 18.37 -6.28 15.67
CA HIS A 343 19.35 -5.38 15.08
C HIS A 343 18.88 -5.02 13.66
N LEU A 344 18.63 -3.77 13.41
CA LEU A 344 18.19 -3.28 12.11
C LEU A 344 19.35 -2.54 11.42
N ASN A 345 19.77 -3.02 10.25
CA ASN A 345 20.71 -2.33 9.38
C ASN A 345 19.94 -1.71 8.21
N VAL A 346 19.99 -0.40 8.06
CA VAL A 346 19.39 0.31 6.92
C VAL A 346 20.49 0.67 5.95
N THR A 347 20.41 0.15 4.71
CA THR A 347 21.31 0.54 3.63
C THR A 347 20.50 1.15 2.51
N ASP A 348 20.91 2.32 2.03
CA ASP A 348 20.32 2.97 0.86
C ASP A 348 21.20 2.72 -0.35
N SER A 349 20.65 2.15 -1.43
CA SER A 349 21.40 1.78 -2.63
C SER A 349 21.65 2.96 -3.59
N PHE A 350 20.97 4.10 -3.41
CA PHE A 350 21.14 5.28 -4.27
C PHE A 350 22.21 6.25 -3.81
N ILE A 351 22.59 6.19 -2.57
CA ILE A 351 23.68 6.99 -2.01
C ILE A 351 24.61 5.99 -1.35
N ASN A 352 25.71 5.57 -1.95
CA ASN A 352 26.75 4.64 -1.47
C ASN A 352 26.89 4.52 0.06
N PHE A 353 25.86 3.99 0.74
CA PHE A 353 25.77 3.90 2.19
C PHE A 353 25.77 2.46 2.67
N SER A 354 26.80 2.09 3.37
CA SER A 354 26.82 0.92 4.25
C SER A 354 27.02 1.39 5.68
N GLY A 355 25.92 1.53 6.41
CA GLY A 355 25.96 1.83 7.85
C GLY A 355 25.34 0.66 8.62
N ILE A 356 26.06 0.16 9.63
CA ILE A 356 25.53 -0.87 10.54
C ILE A 356 24.75 -0.15 11.63
N VAL A 357 23.42 -0.35 11.64
CA VAL A 357 22.52 0.16 12.66
C VAL A 357 22.27 -0.94 13.67
N ASN A 358 22.82 -0.82 14.86
CA ASN A 358 22.53 -1.73 15.97
C ASN A 358 21.41 -1.13 16.83
N ILE A 359 20.18 -1.62 16.62
CA ILE A 359 19.03 -1.28 17.51
C ILE A 359 18.76 -2.51 18.36
N ASN A 360 19.02 -2.39 19.66
CA ASN A 360 18.78 -3.44 20.64
C ASN A 360 17.35 -3.33 21.17
N PHE A 361 16.50 -4.29 20.88
CA PHE A 361 15.13 -4.35 21.40
C PHE A 361 14.98 -5.54 22.34
N LEU A 362 14.45 -5.29 23.53
CA LEU A 362 14.09 -6.31 24.50
C LEU A 362 12.58 -6.54 24.50
N CYS A 363 12.11 -7.69 24.04
CA CYS A 363 10.75 -8.15 24.24
C CYS A 363 10.70 -9.21 25.35
N PHE A 364 9.85 -9.00 26.33
CA PHE A 364 9.63 -9.96 27.41
C PHE A 364 8.48 -10.90 27.04
N PHE A 365 8.73 -12.21 27.06
CA PHE A 365 7.69 -13.22 27.07
C PHE A 365 7.52 -13.70 28.52
N SER A 366 6.33 -13.54 29.07
CA SER A 366 5.93 -14.10 30.38
C SER A 366 5.35 -15.49 30.20
#